data_b28222a021e316abb50e6b35119e459c
#
_entry.id   b28222a021e316abb50e6b35119e459c
#
_cell.length_a   1.000
_cell.length_b   1.000
_cell.length_c   1.000
_cell.angle_alpha   90.00
_cell.angle_beta   90.00
_cell.angle_gamma   90.00
#
_symmetry.space_group_name_H-M   'P 1'
#
loop_
_entity.id
_entity.type
_entity.pdbx_description
1 polymer ?
#
loop_
_entity_poly.entity_id
_entity_poly.type
_entity_poly.pdbx_seq_one_letter_code
_entity_poly.pdbx_strand_id
1 'polypeptide(L)'
;MFEIKNIFFVLLIILVSACSSIPQNTSNSCSIFNERYLWYKHAKSTEKKWGTPIYVQLAIIKMESDFDWLAKPQRNKLFKIIPFKRPSSSFGYSQAVKGTWEQYKNETGNKLATRARFKDSVDFIGWYTDKTESLL
;
A
#
# COMPACT_ATOMS: atom_id res chain seq x y z
N MET A 1 10.86 -41.74 -4.26
CA MET A 1 11.74 -40.53 -4.38
C MET A 1 11.23 -39.52 -5.39
N PHE A 2 10.59 -39.96 -6.45
CA PHE A 2 10.01 -39.08 -7.46
C PHE A 2 8.75 -38.32 -6.99
N GLU A 3 7.92 -38.95 -6.20
CA GLU A 3 6.64 -38.36 -5.69
C GLU A 3 6.86 -37.24 -4.67
N ILE A 4 7.83 -37.34 -3.79
CA ILE A 4 8.10 -36.33 -2.75
C ILE A 4 8.62 -35.02 -3.36
N LYS A 5 9.45 -35.10 -4.39
CA LYS A 5 9.92 -33.93 -5.14
C LYS A 5 8.78 -33.21 -5.85
N ASN A 6 7.85 -33.96 -6.44
CA ASN A 6 6.69 -33.39 -7.12
C ASN A 6 5.72 -32.73 -6.12
N ILE A 7 5.50 -33.33 -4.97
CA ILE A 7 4.67 -32.76 -3.89
C ILE A 7 5.31 -31.46 -3.36
N PHE A 8 6.61 -31.45 -3.14
CA PHE A 8 7.34 -30.26 -2.69
C PHE A 8 7.29 -29.12 -3.73
N PHE A 9 7.40 -29.47 -5.02
CA PHE A 9 7.30 -28.49 -6.12
C PHE A 9 5.89 -27.93 -6.27
N VAL A 10 4.86 -28.76 -6.13
CA VAL A 10 3.45 -28.33 -6.13
C VAL A 10 3.15 -27.44 -4.91
N LEU A 11 3.64 -27.81 -3.74
CA LEU A 11 3.48 -27.01 -2.51
C LEU A 11 4.18 -25.65 -2.63
N LEU A 12 5.35 -25.61 -3.25
CA LEU A 12 6.09 -24.36 -3.53
C LEU A 12 5.34 -23.46 -4.50
N ILE A 13 4.72 -24.02 -5.54
CA ILE A 13 3.89 -23.25 -6.51
C ILE A 13 2.66 -22.67 -5.83
N ILE A 14 2.00 -23.39 -4.95
CA ILE A 14 0.83 -22.91 -4.20
C ILE A 14 1.21 -21.75 -3.26
N LEU A 15 2.39 -21.80 -2.65
CA LEU A 15 2.89 -20.73 -1.78
C LEU A 15 3.21 -19.43 -2.55
N VAL A 16 3.61 -19.52 -3.80
CA VAL A 16 3.90 -18.34 -4.65
C VAL A 16 2.61 -17.65 -5.14
N SER A 17 1.51 -18.38 -5.24
CA SER A 17 0.20 -17.83 -5.66
C SER A 17 -0.46 -16.93 -4.60
N ALA A 18 0.05 -16.86 -3.39
CA ALA A 18 -0.43 -16.00 -2.31
C ALA A 18 0.07 -14.54 -2.41
N CYS A 19 0.71 -14.15 -3.51
CA CYS A 19 1.10 -12.76 -3.74
C CYS A 19 -0.13 -11.86 -3.81
N SER A 20 -0.14 -10.82 -2.98
CA SER A 20 -1.15 -9.78 -2.86
C SER A 20 -1.47 -9.16 -4.23
N SER A 21 -2.47 -9.71 -4.92
CA SER A 21 -2.99 -9.13 -6.15
C SER A 21 -3.79 -7.86 -5.85
N ILE A 22 -3.84 -6.93 -6.80
CA ILE A 22 -4.74 -5.78 -6.76
C ILE A 22 -6.18 -6.31 -6.71
N PRO A 23 -7.09 -5.73 -5.90
CA PRO A 23 -8.51 -6.11 -5.90
C PRO A 23 -9.11 -5.99 -7.31
N GLN A 24 -9.98 -6.91 -7.69
CA GLN A 24 -10.55 -6.92 -9.04
C GLN A 24 -11.45 -5.71 -9.33
N ASN A 25 -12.18 -5.23 -8.32
CA ASN A 25 -13.02 -4.05 -8.44
C ASN A 25 -12.62 -2.98 -7.42
N THR A 26 -11.67 -2.14 -7.81
CA THR A 26 -11.15 -1.05 -6.97
C THR A 26 -12.06 0.18 -6.91
N SER A 27 -13.20 0.17 -7.63
CA SER A 27 -14.18 1.25 -7.60
C SER A 27 -15.31 1.03 -6.59
N ASN A 28 -15.36 -0.15 -5.97
CA ASN A 28 -16.39 -0.51 -5.00
C ASN A 28 -15.76 -0.98 -3.69
N SER A 29 -15.97 -0.18 -2.63
CA SER A 29 -15.40 -0.47 -1.30
C SER A 29 -15.88 -1.80 -0.70
N CYS A 30 -17.15 -2.18 -0.94
CA CYS A 30 -17.66 -3.48 -0.48
C CYS A 30 -16.94 -4.64 -1.18
N SER A 31 -16.70 -4.53 -2.49
CA SER A 31 -15.93 -5.54 -3.23
C SER A 31 -14.51 -5.65 -2.71
N ILE A 32 -13.83 -4.51 -2.48
CA ILE A 32 -12.48 -4.47 -1.91
C ILE A 32 -12.43 -5.22 -0.58
N PHE A 33 -13.36 -4.93 0.33
CA PHE A 33 -13.37 -5.55 1.66
C PHE A 33 -13.83 -7.00 1.66
N ASN A 34 -14.66 -7.42 0.71
CA ASN A 34 -15.01 -8.83 0.52
C ASN A 34 -13.80 -9.65 0.08
N GLU A 35 -12.98 -9.11 -0.83
CA GLU A 35 -11.75 -9.78 -1.27
C GLU A 35 -10.64 -9.69 -0.21
N ARG A 36 -10.61 -8.61 0.57
CA ARG A 36 -9.55 -8.25 1.51
C ARG A 36 -10.13 -7.93 2.90
N TYR A 37 -10.76 -8.89 3.53
CA TYR A 37 -11.44 -8.74 4.82
C TYR A 37 -10.60 -8.01 5.89
N LEU A 38 -9.31 -8.32 6.00
CA LEU A 38 -8.43 -7.65 6.97
C LEU A 38 -8.22 -6.16 6.68
N TRP A 39 -8.42 -5.72 5.45
CA TRP A 39 -8.27 -4.31 5.09
C TRP A 39 -9.33 -3.43 5.75
N TYR A 40 -10.57 -3.93 5.84
CA TYR A 40 -11.61 -3.23 6.60
C TYR A 40 -11.20 -3.01 8.06
N LYS A 41 -10.70 -4.06 8.71
CA LYS A 41 -10.23 -3.97 10.10
C LYS A 41 -9.10 -2.94 10.27
N HIS A 42 -8.15 -2.90 9.34
CA HIS A 42 -7.05 -1.93 9.36
C HIS A 42 -7.55 -0.50 9.12
N ALA A 43 -8.38 -0.28 8.11
CA ALA A 43 -8.96 1.02 7.81
C ALA A 43 -9.83 1.55 8.98
N LYS A 44 -10.62 0.67 9.60
CA LYS A 44 -11.42 1.01 10.78
C LYS A 44 -10.56 1.37 12.00
N SER A 45 -9.46 0.68 12.20
CA SER A 45 -8.48 1.00 13.25
C SER A 45 -7.85 2.38 13.05
N THR A 46 -7.52 2.72 11.81
CA THR A 46 -6.99 4.03 11.42
C THR A 46 -8.02 5.14 11.64
N GLU A 47 -9.26 4.93 11.22
CA GLU A 47 -10.36 5.87 11.47
C GLU A 47 -10.54 6.16 12.98
N LYS A 48 -10.51 5.10 13.79
CA LYS A 48 -10.61 5.24 15.26
C LYS A 48 -9.42 5.99 15.87
N LYS A 49 -8.22 5.78 15.34
CA LYS A 49 -6.97 6.33 15.88
C LYS A 49 -6.74 7.79 15.48
N TRP A 50 -7.01 8.12 14.22
CA TRP A 50 -6.63 9.38 13.59
C TRP A 50 -7.84 10.25 13.17
N GLY A 51 -9.07 9.73 13.28
CA GLY A 51 -10.27 10.43 12.83
C GLY A 51 -10.53 10.40 11.32
N THR A 52 -9.58 9.95 10.51
CA THR A 52 -9.71 9.92 9.05
C THR A 52 -10.71 8.86 8.59
N PRO A 53 -11.84 9.24 7.98
CA PRO A 53 -12.89 8.29 7.58
C PRO A 53 -12.39 7.23 6.59
N ILE A 54 -12.94 6.01 6.67
CA ILE A 54 -12.54 4.89 5.80
C ILE A 54 -12.61 5.26 4.32
N TYR A 55 -13.68 5.94 3.90
CA TYR A 55 -13.85 6.32 2.48
C TYR A 55 -12.78 7.29 2.00
N VAL A 56 -12.28 8.19 2.87
CA VAL A 56 -11.15 9.09 2.55
C VAL A 56 -9.87 8.30 2.36
N GLN A 57 -9.58 7.36 3.27
CA GLN A 57 -8.40 6.50 3.17
C GLN A 57 -8.39 5.72 1.85
N LEU A 58 -9.53 5.10 1.48
CA LEU A 58 -9.65 4.35 0.23
C LEU A 58 -9.57 5.25 -1.00
N ALA A 59 -10.17 6.45 -0.96
CA ALA A 59 -10.11 7.42 -2.05
C ALA A 59 -8.66 7.85 -2.32
N ILE A 60 -7.88 8.13 -1.29
CA ILE A 60 -6.46 8.48 -1.42
C ILE A 60 -5.69 7.32 -2.06
N ILE A 61 -5.83 6.09 -1.56
CA ILE A 61 -5.14 4.92 -2.13
C ILE A 61 -5.55 4.69 -3.59
N LYS A 62 -6.85 4.84 -3.90
CA LYS A 62 -7.35 4.73 -5.27
C LYS A 62 -6.68 5.73 -6.21
N MET A 63 -6.58 6.99 -5.79
CA MET A 63 -5.97 8.06 -6.57
C MET A 63 -4.45 7.91 -6.72
N GLU A 64 -3.77 7.49 -5.64
CA GLU A 64 -2.32 7.44 -5.59
C GLU A 64 -1.72 6.21 -6.28
N SER A 65 -2.36 5.06 -6.17
CA SER A 65 -1.79 3.78 -6.63
C SER A 65 -2.78 2.83 -7.29
N ASP A 66 -4.07 3.15 -7.30
CA ASP A 66 -5.14 2.21 -7.67
C ASP A 66 -4.99 0.84 -6.96
N PHE A 67 -4.64 0.88 -5.67
CA PHE A 67 -4.39 -0.30 -4.83
C PHE A 67 -3.19 -1.17 -5.26
N ASP A 68 -2.31 -0.65 -6.10
CA ASP A 68 -1.04 -1.34 -6.40
C ASP A 68 -0.01 -1.10 -5.29
N TRP A 69 0.35 -2.16 -4.59
CA TRP A 69 1.31 -2.14 -3.49
C TRP A 69 2.76 -1.88 -3.92
N LEU A 70 3.07 -2.08 -5.20
CA LEU A 70 4.37 -1.80 -5.81
C LEU A 70 4.39 -0.54 -6.68
N ALA A 71 3.30 0.24 -6.68
CA ALA A 71 3.21 1.46 -7.49
C ALA A 71 4.43 2.37 -7.29
N LYS A 72 4.96 2.85 -8.40
CA LYS A 72 6.11 3.76 -8.47
C LYS A 72 5.87 4.79 -9.55
N PRO A 73 6.36 6.05 -9.39
CA PRO A 73 6.34 7.02 -10.46
C PRO A 73 7.04 6.48 -11.70
N GLN A 74 6.51 6.82 -12.86
CA GLN A 74 7.18 6.47 -14.12
C GLN A 74 8.56 7.11 -14.19
N ARG A 75 9.51 6.41 -14.81
CA ARG A 75 10.84 6.97 -15.06
C ARG A 75 10.76 7.99 -16.17
N ASN A 76 11.41 9.13 -15.98
CA ASN A 76 11.67 10.03 -17.09
C ASN A 76 12.48 9.32 -18.17
N LYS A 77 12.18 9.58 -19.42
CA LYS A 77 12.91 8.99 -20.55
C LYS A 77 13.84 10.05 -21.13
N LEU A 78 15.13 9.78 -21.15
CA LEU A 78 16.09 10.58 -21.89
C LEU A 78 15.91 10.27 -23.38
N PHE A 79 15.76 11.29 -24.21
CA PHE A 79 15.46 11.16 -25.65
C PHE A 79 14.24 10.28 -25.97
N LYS A 80 13.25 10.23 -25.05
CA LYS A 80 12.02 9.42 -25.17
C LYS A 80 12.23 7.89 -25.21
N ILE A 81 13.44 7.39 -25.14
CA ILE A 81 13.78 5.98 -25.34
C ILE A 81 14.46 5.39 -24.10
N ILE A 82 15.48 6.08 -23.55
CA ILE A 82 16.33 5.54 -22.48
C ILE A 82 15.70 5.84 -21.11
N PRO A 83 15.37 4.80 -20.27
CA PRO A 83 14.87 5.05 -18.92
C PRO A 83 15.92 5.78 -18.08
N PHE A 84 15.54 6.93 -17.54
CA PHE A 84 16.39 7.75 -16.67
C PHE A 84 15.89 7.71 -15.21
N LYS A 85 16.24 8.71 -14.43
CA LYS A 85 15.89 8.82 -13.02
C LYS A 85 14.37 8.96 -12.81
N ARG A 86 13.83 8.41 -11.73
CA ARG A 86 12.44 8.67 -11.30
C ARG A 86 12.31 10.11 -10.77
N PRO A 87 11.21 10.80 -11.06
CA PRO A 87 11.01 12.18 -10.60
C PRO A 87 10.80 12.28 -9.07
N SER A 88 10.36 11.20 -8.44
CA SER A 88 10.03 11.15 -7.02
C SER A 88 10.44 9.82 -6.41
N SER A 89 10.63 9.80 -5.07
CA SER A 89 10.82 8.61 -4.26
C SER A 89 9.51 7.97 -3.78
N SER A 90 8.36 8.39 -4.32
CA SER A 90 7.03 7.84 -4.00
C SER A 90 6.96 6.35 -4.24
N PHE A 91 6.24 5.63 -3.36
CA PHE A 91 6.16 4.17 -3.45
C PHE A 91 4.94 3.63 -2.72
N GLY A 92 4.36 2.52 -3.27
CA GLY A 92 3.35 1.70 -2.64
C GLY A 92 1.95 2.33 -2.61
N TYR A 93 1.09 1.84 -1.76
CA TYR A 93 -0.32 2.21 -1.69
C TYR A 93 -0.58 3.72 -1.56
N SER A 94 0.12 4.40 -0.67
CA SER A 94 -0.09 5.82 -0.37
C SER A 94 0.81 6.76 -1.17
N GLN A 95 1.70 6.25 -2.03
CA GLN A 95 2.71 7.02 -2.76
C GLN A 95 3.50 7.98 -1.88
N ALA A 96 3.64 7.66 -0.60
CA ALA A 96 4.45 8.44 0.32
C ALA A 96 5.90 8.53 -0.15
N VAL A 97 6.47 9.74 -0.14
CA VAL A 97 7.89 9.94 -0.41
C VAL A 97 8.75 9.51 0.76
N LYS A 98 9.99 9.13 0.51
CA LYS A 98 10.88 8.56 1.51
C LYS A 98 11.03 9.44 2.76
N GLY A 99 11.22 10.74 2.60
CA GLY A 99 11.41 11.68 3.72
C GLY A 99 10.20 11.72 4.65
N THR A 100 9.00 11.89 4.09
CA THR A 100 7.75 11.94 4.86
C THR A 100 7.45 10.60 5.52
N TRP A 101 7.78 9.48 4.85
CA TRP A 101 7.62 8.15 5.43
C TRP A 101 8.54 7.92 6.64
N GLU A 102 9.79 8.36 6.58
CA GLU A 102 10.70 8.26 7.72
C GLU A 102 10.24 9.16 8.88
N GLN A 103 9.71 10.36 8.60
CA GLN A 103 9.12 11.22 9.60
C GLN A 103 7.94 10.51 10.32
N TYR A 104 7.00 9.93 9.56
CA TYR A 104 5.92 9.13 10.12
C TYR A 104 6.41 8.01 11.04
N LYS A 105 7.40 7.24 10.60
CA LYS A 105 7.98 6.15 11.40
C LYS A 105 8.58 6.64 12.71
N ASN A 106 9.26 7.78 12.66
CA ASN A 106 9.88 8.36 13.84
C ASN A 106 8.85 8.92 14.82
N GLU A 107 7.85 9.64 14.34
CA GLU A 107 6.83 10.26 15.18
C GLU A 107 5.86 9.23 15.80
N THR A 108 5.54 8.17 15.07
CA THR A 108 4.62 7.11 15.55
C THR A 108 5.32 5.96 16.28
N GLY A 109 6.66 5.89 16.21
CA GLY A 109 7.43 4.76 16.74
C GLY A 109 7.31 3.47 15.90
N ASN A 110 6.58 3.47 14.78
CA ASN A 110 6.36 2.30 13.92
C ASN A 110 7.54 2.04 12.97
N LYS A 111 8.68 1.71 13.54
CA LYS A 111 9.95 1.55 12.79
C LYS A 111 9.92 0.45 11.72
N LEU A 112 9.06 -0.56 11.89
CA LEU A 112 8.93 -1.68 10.95
C LEU A 112 7.86 -1.45 9.87
N ALA A 113 7.25 -0.27 9.82
CA ALA A 113 6.27 0.08 8.79
C ALA A 113 6.88 0.04 7.39
N THR A 114 6.11 -0.45 6.42
CA THR A 114 6.50 -0.51 5.02
C THR A 114 5.41 0.07 4.12
N ARG A 115 5.80 0.87 3.13
CA ARG A 115 4.89 1.51 2.17
C ARG A 115 4.15 0.53 1.26
N ALA A 116 4.61 -0.72 1.20
CA ALA A 116 3.99 -1.81 0.44
C ALA A 116 2.91 -2.59 1.22
N ARG A 117 2.69 -2.27 2.49
CA ARG A 117 1.70 -2.95 3.33
C ARG A 117 0.48 -2.06 3.53
N PHE A 118 -0.71 -2.56 3.20
CA PHE A 118 -1.97 -1.80 3.30
C PHE A 118 -2.18 -1.22 4.71
N LYS A 119 -2.02 -2.03 5.76
CA LYS A 119 -2.13 -1.60 7.16
C LYS A 119 -1.30 -0.36 7.47
N ASP A 120 -0.04 -0.36 7.06
CA ASP A 120 0.88 0.73 7.36
C ASP A 120 0.57 1.96 6.51
N SER A 121 0.11 1.75 5.28
CA SER A 121 -0.26 2.84 4.37
C SER A 121 -1.51 3.58 4.82
N VAL A 122 -2.53 2.88 5.32
CA VAL A 122 -3.72 3.56 5.88
C VAL A 122 -3.40 4.27 7.19
N ASP A 123 -2.55 3.70 8.06
CA ASP A 123 -2.11 4.36 9.28
C ASP A 123 -1.28 5.63 8.97
N PHE A 124 -0.42 5.57 7.95
CA PHE A 124 0.29 6.75 7.43
C PHE A 124 -0.67 7.82 6.91
N ILE A 125 -1.68 7.44 6.12
CA ILE A 125 -2.69 8.39 5.62
C ILE A 125 -3.40 9.06 6.80
N GLY A 126 -3.79 8.30 7.81
CA GLY A 126 -4.42 8.85 9.01
C GLY A 126 -3.52 9.85 9.74
N TRP A 127 -2.26 9.49 10.01
CA TRP A 127 -1.27 10.39 10.61
C TRP A 127 -1.06 11.66 9.78
N TYR A 128 -0.97 11.53 8.45
CA TYR A 128 -0.71 12.66 7.57
C TYR A 128 -1.90 13.64 7.50
N THR A 129 -3.12 13.14 7.45
CA THR A 129 -4.34 13.96 7.45
C THR A 129 -4.55 14.67 8.79
N ASP A 130 -4.39 13.97 9.92
CA ASP A 130 -4.48 14.56 11.26
C ASP A 130 -3.45 15.69 11.44
N LYS A 131 -2.22 15.46 11.03
CA LYS A 131 -1.16 16.48 11.08
C LYS A 131 -1.46 17.70 10.20
N THR A 132 -2.05 17.50 9.03
CA THR A 132 -2.38 18.61 8.13
C THR A 132 -3.59 19.41 8.65
N GLU A 133 -4.58 18.77 9.22
CA GLU A 133 -5.73 19.45 9.86
C GLU A 133 -5.30 20.29 11.06
N SER A 134 -4.33 19.85 11.82
CA SER A 134 -3.80 20.61 12.97
C SER A 134 -3.03 21.88 12.59
N LEU A 135 -2.71 22.07 11.31
CA LEU A 135 -2.02 23.26 10.78
C LEU A 135 -2.98 24.33 10.21
N LEU A 136 -4.28 24.01 10.09
CA LEU A 136 -5.34 24.89 9.60
C LEU A 136 -6.08 25.57 10.73
#